data_a7d486bb952c67463e8d6d1dcc134a59
#
_entry.id   a7d486bb952c67463e8d6d1dcc134a59
#
_cell.length_a   1.000
_cell.length_b   1.000
_cell.length_c   1.000
_cell.angle_alpha   90.00
_cell.angle_beta   90.00
_cell.angle_gamma   90.00
#
_symmetry.space_group_name_H-M   'P 1'
#
loop_
_entity.id
_entity.type
_entity.pdbx_description
1 polymer ?
#
loop_
_entity_poly.entity_id
_entity_poly.type
_entity_poly.pdbx_seq_one_letter_code
_entity_poly.pdbx_strand_id
1 'polypeptide(L)'
;SQTPIPIFTQSGDDRYDNADKMIIKRAQVLPHALINNVQTKLGEHGEKLLEYVKWLRDRILTMRADESYQPVLHIDVYGTIGAAFGNNNYAAMADYLAELEQAAKPFHLRIEGPMDCDCDRETQIVALAGLTAELDRRGIQVELVADEWCNTLEDIREFADRRAGHMVQIKTPDLGGINNTIEAVLYCKAHGIGAYQGGTCNETDRSAQVCVHCAMATQPVQILAKPGMGVDEGYMIVSNEMNRILALRQAKLR
;
A
#
# COMPACT_ATOMS: atom_id res chain seq x y z
N SER A 1 -1.21 20.19 -7.87
CA SER A 1 -2.38 19.40 -8.23
C SER A 1 -3.69 20.10 -7.90
N GLN A 2 -4.74 19.77 -8.62
CA GLN A 2 -6.11 20.21 -8.32
C GLN A 2 -6.95 19.07 -7.74
N THR A 3 -6.36 17.87 -7.64
CA THR A 3 -7.04 16.64 -7.25
C THR A 3 -6.50 16.14 -5.92
N PRO A 4 -7.34 15.72 -4.98
CA PRO A 4 -6.90 15.06 -3.76
C PRO A 4 -6.22 13.72 -4.08
N ILE A 5 -5.32 13.29 -3.22
CA ILE A 5 -4.66 11.99 -3.31
C ILE A 5 -5.50 10.99 -2.51
N PRO A 6 -5.73 9.76 -2.98
CA PRO A 6 -6.35 8.72 -2.19
C PRO A 6 -5.57 8.46 -0.90
N ILE A 7 -6.30 8.35 0.22
CA ILE A 7 -5.73 8.12 1.55
C ILE A 7 -6.04 6.68 1.94
N PHE A 8 -5.03 5.90 2.33
CA PHE A 8 -5.29 4.60 2.93
C PHE A 8 -5.12 4.67 4.45
N THR A 9 -6.07 4.06 5.14
CA THR A 9 -6.17 4.06 6.59
C THR A 9 -5.73 2.72 7.16
N GLN A 10 -4.97 2.75 8.23
CA GLN A 10 -4.39 1.57 8.85
C GLN A 10 -4.93 1.39 10.28
N SER A 11 -5.37 0.18 10.63
CA SER A 11 -5.80 -0.16 11.98
C SER A 11 -4.67 -0.68 12.88
N GLY A 12 -3.52 -0.99 12.31
CA GLY A 12 -2.38 -1.60 13.00
C GLY A 12 -2.47 -3.11 13.19
N ASP A 13 -3.57 -3.72 12.79
CA ASP A 13 -3.79 -5.18 12.83
C ASP A 13 -4.94 -5.60 11.91
N ASP A 14 -5.18 -6.93 11.82
CA ASP A 14 -6.23 -7.55 11.03
C ASP A 14 -7.50 -7.87 11.85
N ARG A 15 -7.67 -7.29 13.05
CA ARG A 15 -8.84 -7.59 13.88
C ARG A 15 -10.12 -7.07 13.23
N TYR A 16 -11.13 -7.92 13.23
CA TYR A 16 -12.43 -7.62 12.62
C TYR A 16 -13.13 -6.40 13.23
N ASP A 17 -13.01 -6.21 14.55
CA ASP A 17 -13.59 -5.07 15.26
C ASP A 17 -12.93 -3.73 14.94
N ASN A 18 -11.67 -3.74 14.51
CA ASN A 18 -10.95 -2.53 14.10
C ASN A 18 -11.12 -2.21 12.61
N ALA A 19 -11.43 -3.19 11.79
CA ALA A 19 -11.55 -2.99 10.33
C ALA A 19 -12.62 -1.94 9.97
N ASP A 20 -13.70 -1.86 10.72
CA ASP A 20 -14.75 -0.87 10.50
C ASP A 20 -14.26 0.57 10.54
N LYS A 21 -13.23 0.84 11.33
CA LYS A 21 -12.60 2.17 11.44
C LYS A 21 -11.84 2.55 10.18
N MET A 22 -11.31 1.56 9.45
CA MET A 22 -10.60 1.78 8.19
C MET A 22 -11.56 2.10 7.03
N ILE A 23 -12.84 1.73 7.15
CA ILE A 23 -13.83 1.86 6.08
C ILE A 23 -14.52 3.22 6.18
N ILE A 24 -14.01 4.20 5.44
CA ILE A 24 -14.61 5.55 5.34
C ILE A 24 -15.53 5.59 4.11
N LYS A 25 -16.78 5.44 4.33
CA LYS A 25 -17.85 5.04 3.39
C LYS A 25 -18.04 5.89 2.12
N ARG A 26 -17.49 7.11 2.07
CA ARG A 26 -17.75 8.10 0.98
C ARG A 26 -16.49 8.80 0.49
N ALA A 27 -15.34 8.55 1.09
CA ALA A 27 -14.10 9.16 0.68
C ALA A 27 -13.27 8.20 -0.17
N GLN A 28 -12.29 8.72 -0.90
CA GLN A 28 -11.26 7.89 -1.52
C GLN A 28 -10.30 7.38 -0.44
N VAL A 29 -10.79 6.50 0.39
CA VAL A 29 -10.07 5.89 1.51
C VAL A 29 -9.95 4.40 1.26
N LEU A 30 -8.73 3.91 1.38
CA LEU A 30 -8.36 2.53 1.10
C LEU A 30 -8.10 1.84 2.44
N PRO A 31 -8.79 0.75 2.78
CA PRO A 31 -8.49 0.00 4.00
C PRO A 31 -7.14 -0.71 3.87
N HIS A 32 -6.33 -0.63 4.92
CA HIS A 32 -5.01 -1.25 4.99
C HIS A 32 -4.94 -2.19 6.18
N ALA A 33 -4.82 -3.48 5.93
CA ALA A 33 -4.66 -4.52 6.94
C ALA A 33 -3.22 -5.03 7.03
N LEU A 34 -2.82 -5.51 8.21
CA LEU A 34 -1.48 -6.02 8.51
C LEU A 34 -1.56 -7.51 8.87
N ILE A 35 -0.89 -8.35 8.09
CA ILE A 35 -0.84 -9.81 8.26
C ILE A 35 0.60 -10.23 8.55
N ASN A 36 1.01 -10.13 9.79
CA ASN A 36 2.40 -10.28 10.20
C ASN A 36 2.72 -11.61 10.93
N ASN A 37 1.90 -12.62 10.78
CA ASN A 37 2.15 -13.93 11.39
C ASN A 37 1.50 -15.05 10.56
N VAL A 38 2.32 -16.02 10.11
CA VAL A 38 1.86 -17.12 9.26
C VAL A 38 0.81 -17.98 9.98
N GLN A 39 1.08 -18.39 11.22
CA GLN A 39 0.23 -19.37 11.93
C GLN A 39 -1.11 -18.78 12.37
N THR A 40 -1.10 -17.50 12.81
CA THR A 40 -2.28 -16.89 13.42
C THR A 40 -3.08 -16.00 12.48
N LYS A 41 -2.44 -15.41 11.46
CA LYS A 41 -3.08 -14.41 10.59
C LYS A 41 -3.16 -14.81 9.12
N LEU A 42 -2.12 -15.44 8.56
CA LEU A 42 -2.17 -15.95 7.19
C LEU A 42 -2.92 -17.29 7.13
N GLY A 43 -2.66 -18.18 8.05
CA GLY A 43 -2.98 -19.60 8.00
C GLY A 43 -1.85 -20.41 7.34
N GLU A 44 -1.73 -21.69 7.65
CA GLU A 44 -0.66 -22.55 7.16
C GLU A 44 -0.62 -22.66 5.62
N HIS A 45 -1.79 -22.57 4.99
CA HIS A 45 -1.97 -22.59 3.54
C HIS A 45 -2.64 -21.31 3.00
N GLY A 46 -2.60 -20.21 3.78
CA GLY A 46 -3.21 -18.94 3.41
C GLY A 46 -4.71 -18.84 3.66
N GLU A 47 -5.34 -19.85 4.28
CA GLU A 47 -6.78 -19.95 4.46
C GLU A 47 -7.38 -18.81 5.30
N LYS A 48 -6.66 -18.36 6.33
CA LYS A 48 -7.16 -17.27 7.21
C LYS A 48 -7.15 -15.91 6.51
N LEU A 49 -6.10 -15.62 5.75
CA LEU A 49 -6.08 -14.40 4.95
C LEU A 49 -7.17 -14.43 3.88
N LEU A 50 -7.40 -15.57 3.25
CA LEU A 50 -8.46 -15.72 2.26
C LEU A 50 -9.86 -15.45 2.87
N GLU A 51 -10.10 -15.97 4.08
CA GLU A 51 -11.33 -15.70 4.85
C GLU A 51 -11.45 -14.23 5.21
N TYR A 52 -10.36 -13.61 5.67
CA TYR A 52 -10.33 -12.20 6.03
C TYR A 52 -10.62 -11.28 4.83
N VAL A 53 -10.03 -11.56 3.66
CA VAL A 53 -10.28 -10.79 2.43
C VAL A 53 -11.76 -10.88 2.03
N LYS A 54 -12.36 -12.07 2.08
CA LYS A 54 -13.81 -12.26 1.82
C LYS A 54 -14.66 -11.45 2.80
N TRP A 55 -14.33 -11.55 4.08
CA TRP A 55 -15.04 -10.80 5.12
C TRP A 55 -14.91 -9.28 4.92
N LEU A 56 -13.70 -8.77 4.67
CA LEU A 56 -13.45 -7.34 4.46
C LEU A 56 -14.23 -6.82 3.23
N ARG A 57 -14.21 -7.56 2.12
CA ARG A 57 -15.03 -7.26 0.93
C ARG A 57 -16.51 -7.15 1.29
N ASP A 58 -17.07 -8.14 1.95
CA ASP A 58 -18.49 -8.20 2.29
C ASP A 58 -18.86 -7.09 3.28
N ARG A 59 -17.94 -6.79 4.22
CA ARG A 59 -18.11 -5.69 5.15
C ARG A 59 -18.17 -4.33 4.45
N ILE A 60 -17.27 -4.08 3.49
CA ILE A 60 -17.30 -2.86 2.68
C ILE A 60 -18.59 -2.76 1.88
N LEU A 61 -19.03 -3.83 1.21
CA LEU A 61 -20.27 -3.87 0.46
C LEU A 61 -21.49 -3.55 1.33
N THR A 62 -21.48 -3.98 2.58
CA THR A 62 -22.55 -3.71 3.56
C THR A 62 -22.51 -2.27 4.09
N MET A 63 -21.30 -1.75 4.33
CA MET A 63 -21.12 -0.44 5.00
C MET A 63 -21.11 0.74 4.03
N ARG A 64 -20.74 0.56 2.76
CA ARG A 64 -20.64 1.66 1.80
C ARG A 64 -21.97 2.39 1.66
N ALA A 65 -21.90 3.71 1.50
CA ALA A 65 -23.10 4.53 1.34
C ALA A 65 -23.82 4.27 0.01
N ASP A 66 -23.04 3.99 -1.03
CA ASP A 66 -23.49 3.67 -2.38
C ASP A 66 -22.38 3.00 -3.18
N GLU A 67 -22.64 2.66 -4.43
CA GLU A 67 -21.70 1.96 -5.30
C GLU A 67 -20.50 2.79 -5.77
N SER A 68 -20.49 4.09 -5.54
CA SER A 68 -19.35 4.95 -5.88
C SER A 68 -18.13 4.71 -4.98
N TYR A 69 -18.33 4.14 -3.78
CA TYR A 69 -17.22 3.73 -2.93
C TYR A 69 -16.65 2.39 -3.40
N GLN A 70 -15.54 2.46 -4.12
CA GLN A 70 -14.80 1.34 -4.69
C GLN A 70 -13.35 1.40 -4.20
N PRO A 71 -13.07 1.09 -2.92
CA PRO A 71 -11.72 1.16 -2.40
C PRO A 71 -10.84 0.06 -2.99
N VAL A 72 -9.54 0.31 -3.03
CA VAL A 72 -8.54 -0.74 -3.22
C VAL A 72 -8.28 -1.39 -1.86
N LEU A 73 -8.29 -2.71 -1.80
CA LEU A 73 -7.85 -3.44 -0.60
C LEU A 73 -6.34 -3.51 -0.61
N HIS A 74 -5.69 -2.91 0.37
CA HIS A 74 -4.24 -2.92 0.52
C HIS A 74 -3.89 -3.75 1.75
N ILE A 75 -3.14 -4.83 1.56
CA ILE A 75 -2.79 -5.76 2.64
C ILE A 75 -1.29 -5.95 2.66
N ASP A 76 -0.69 -5.54 3.75
CA ASP A 76 0.72 -5.77 4.05
C ASP A 76 0.88 -7.11 4.77
N VAL A 77 1.62 -8.02 4.17
CA VAL A 77 1.74 -9.39 4.64
C VAL A 77 3.11 -9.73 5.23
N TYR A 78 4.02 -8.78 5.35
CA TYR A 78 5.31 -8.96 6.04
C TYR A 78 6.06 -10.24 5.67
N GLY A 79 6.13 -10.58 4.39
CA GLY A 79 6.80 -11.78 3.91
C GLY A 79 6.08 -13.10 4.17
N THR A 80 4.90 -13.09 4.80
CA THR A 80 4.22 -14.33 5.23
C THR A 80 3.80 -15.22 4.09
N ILE A 81 3.48 -14.69 2.90
CA ILE A 81 3.16 -15.50 1.72
C ILE A 81 4.42 -16.27 1.27
N GLY A 82 5.55 -15.60 1.14
CA GLY A 82 6.81 -16.25 0.81
C GLY A 82 7.24 -17.29 1.85
N ALA A 83 7.00 -17.01 3.14
CA ALA A 83 7.28 -17.96 4.21
C ALA A 83 6.40 -19.22 4.13
N ALA A 84 5.12 -19.09 3.74
CA ALA A 84 4.19 -20.21 3.63
C ALA A 84 4.39 -21.04 2.35
N PHE A 85 4.67 -20.39 1.21
CA PHE A 85 4.73 -21.06 -0.09
C PHE A 85 6.15 -21.24 -0.64
N GLY A 86 7.14 -20.58 -0.03
CA GLY A 86 8.54 -20.53 -0.48
C GLY A 86 8.85 -19.32 -1.37
N ASN A 87 9.85 -18.51 -0.99
CA ASN A 87 10.20 -17.25 -1.65
C ASN A 87 10.52 -17.37 -3.16
N ASN A 88 10.93 -18.54 -3.63
CA ASN A 88 11.24 -18.80 -5.04
C ASN A 88 10.15 -19.63 -5.75
N ASN A 89 9.07 -19.97 -5.08
CA ASN A 89 7.97 -20.74 -5.66
C ASN A 89 6.90 -19.81 -6.24
N TYR A 90 7.28 -19.08 -7.30
CA TYR A 90 6.41 -18.08 -7.92
C TYR A 90 5.09 -18.67 -8.41
N ALA A 91 5.09 -19.92 -8.87
CA ALA A 91 3.88 -20.59 -9.35
C ALA A 91 2.86 -20.77 -8.22
N ALA A 92 3.27 -21.30 -7.07
CA ALA A 92 2.36 -21.51 -5.93
C ALA A 92 1.89 -20.16 -5.34
N MET A 93 2.78 -19.17 -5.22
CA MET A 93 2.38 -17.83 -4.78
C MET A 93 1.39 -17.18 -5.75
N ALA A 94 1.60 -17.32 -7.06
CA ALA A 94 0.69 -16.78 -8.07
C ALA A 94 -0.67 -17.49 -8.06
N ASP A 95 -0.72 -18.80 -7.85
CA ASP A 95 -1.98 -19.55 -7.66
C ASP A 95 -2.78 -18.97 -6.48
N TYR A 96 -2.11 -18.82 -5.34
CA TYR A 96 -2.72 -18.26 -4.14
C TYR A 96 -3.16 -16.78 -4.32
N LEU A 97 -2.34 -15.96 -4.96
CA LEU A 97 -2.68 -14.56 -5.25
C LEU A 97 -3.87 -14.44 -6.22
N ALA A 98 -4.03 -15.38 -7.15
CA ALA A 98 -5.21 -15.46 -8.00
C ALA A 98 -6.48 -15.80 -7.19
N GLU A 99 -6.39 -16.65 -6.18
CA GLU A 99 -7.51 -16.93 -5.28
C GLU A 99 -7.88 -15.70 -4.46
N LEU A 100 -6.90 -14.98 -3.93
CA LEU A 100 -7.12 -13.71 -3.21
C LEU A 100 -7.75 -12.64 -4.12
N GLU A 101 -7.31 -12.54 -5.38
CA GLU A 101 -7.94 -11.64 -6.37
C GLU A 101 -9.43 -11.94 -6.52
N GLN A 102 -9.80 -13.21 -6.69
CA GLN A 102 -11.22 -13.60 -6.81
C GLN A 102 -11.99 -13.29 -5.51
N ALA A 103 -11.37 -13.52 -4.35
CA ALA A 103 -11.98 -13.23 -3.06
C ALA A 103 -12.23 -11.73 -2.85
N ALA A 104 -11.36 -10.87 -3.37
CA ALA A 104 -11.46 -9.42 -3.22
C ALA A 104 -12.52 -8.78 -4.13
N LYS A 105 -12.93 -9.43 -5.23
CA LYS A 105 -13.87 -8.85 -6.21
C LYS A 105 -15.17 -8.38 -5.56
N PRO A 106 -15.69 -7.19 -5.93
CA PRO A 106 -15.31 -6.37 -7.09
C PRO A 106 -14.15 -5.40 -6.87
N PHE A 107 -13.51 -5.40 -5.71
CA PHE A 107 -12.45 -4.47 -5.37
C PHE A 107 -11.10 -4.93 -5.94
N HIS A 108 -10.26 -3.96 -6.27
CA HIS A 108 -8.86 -4.22 -6.62
C HIS A 108 -8.05 -4.59 -5.37
N LEU A 109 -7.05 -5.46 -5.53
CA LEU A 109 -6.22 -5.94 -4.43
C LEU A 109 -4.76 -5.53 -4.63
N ARG A 110 -4.15 -5.02 -3.56
CA ARG A 110 -2.71 -4.81 -3.42
C ARG A 110 -2.17 -5.65 -2.29
N ILE A 111 -1.05 -6.31 -2.55
CA ILE A 111 -0.31 -7.09 -1.55
C ILE A 111 1.07 -6.45 -1.39
N GLU A 112 1.30 -5.89 -0.22
CA GLU A 112 2.59 -5.31 0.18
C GLU A 112 3.44 -6.39 0.87
N GLY A 113 4.75 -6.40 0.58
CA GLY A 113 5.69 -7.33 1.19
C GLY A 113 5.33 -8.80 1.02
N PRO A 114 5.00 -9.33 -0.19
CA PRO A 114 4.55 -10.71 -0.35
C PRO A 114 5.60 -11.73 0.10
N MET A 115 6.87 -11.37 0.04
CA MET A 115 8.03 -12.14 0.48
C MET A 115 9.04 -11.24 1.18
N ASP A 116 9.79 -11.81 2.10
CA ASP A 116 10.96 -11.21 2.70
C ASP A 116 12.12 -12.21 2.59
N CYS A 117 13.14 -11.81 1.85
CA CYS A 117 14.37 -12.59 1.66
C CYS A 117 15.44 -12.02 2.60
N ASP A 118 15.49 -12.49 3.83
CA ASP A 118 16.38 -12.03 4.92
C ASP A 118 17.88 -12.11 4.61
N CYS A 119 18.27 -12.37 3.37
CA CYS A 119 19.66 -12.57 3.00
C CYS A 119 20.33 -11.29 2.50
N ASP A 120 19.74 -10.60 1.54
CA ASP A 120 20.27 -9.39 0.95
C ASP A 120 19.28 -8.73 -0.01
N ARG A 121 19.54 -7.46 -0.32
CA ARG A 121 18.72 -6.65 -1.22
C ARG A 121 18.62 -7.22 -2.64
N GLU A 122 19.71 -7.75 -3.18
CA GLU A 122 19.73 -8.31 -4.54
C GLU A 122 18.80 -9.51 -4.66
N THR A 123 18.85 -10.41 -3.69
CA THR A 123 17.95 -11.57 -3.63
C THR A 123 16.49 -11.15 -3.53
N GLN A 124 16.19 -10.13 -2.71
CA GLN A 124 14.84 -9.57 -2.59
C GLN A 124 14.34 -9.00 -3.93
N ILE A 125 15.17 -8.21 -4.61
CA ILE A 125 14.82 -7.62 -5.91
C ILE A 125 14.55 -8.70 -6.95
N VAL A 126 15.42 -9.70 -7.05
CA VAL A 126 15.27 -10.82 -8.00
C VAL A 126 13.99 -11.60 -7.72
N ALA A 127 13.73 -11.95 -6.47
CA ALA A 127 12.55 -12.71 -6.07
C ALA A 127 11.26 -11.95 -6.36
N LEU A 128 11.20 -10.67 -5.96
CA LEU A 128 10.00 -9.86 -6.18
C LEU A 128 9.76 -9.56 -7.66
N ALA A 129 10.82 -9.30 -8.44
CA ALA A 129 10.71 -9.13 -9.89
C ALA A 129 10.22 -10.42 -10.57
N GLY A 130 10.70 -11.57 -10.11
CA GLY A 130 10.26 -12.88 -10.61
C GLY A 130 8.76 -13.14 -10.36
N LEU A 131 8.28 -12.86 -9.16
CA LEU A 131 6.85 -12.99 -8.85
C LEU A 131 6.01 -11.96 -9.63
N THR A 132 6.47 -10.72 -9.75
CA THR A 132 5.81 -9.69 -10.55
C THR A 132 5.64 -10.13 -12.00
N ALA A 133 6.70 -10.61 -12.61
CA ALA A 133 6.68 -11.12 -13.99
C ALA A 133 5.75 -12.34 -14.15
N GLU A 134 5.66 -13.22 -13.15
CA GLU A 134 4.76 -14.36 -13.19
C GLU A 134 3.29 -13.94 -13.12
N LEU A 135 2.93 -12.95 -12.29
CA LEU A 135 1.58 -12.41 -12.25
C LEU A 135 1.20 -11.74 -13.57
N ASP A 136 2.08 -10.90 -14.12
CA ASP A 136 1.89 -10.24 -15.42
C ASP A 136 1.66 -11.26 -16.54
N ARG A 137 2.52 -12.29 -16.61
CA ARG A 137 2.43 -13.37 -17.60
C ARG A 137 1.11 -14.12 -17.53
N ARG A 138 0.56 -14.30 -16.32
CA ARG A 138 -0.70 -15.02 -16.06
C ARG A 138 -1.94 -14.12 -16.14
N GLY A 139 -1.76 -12.80 -16.25
CA GLY A 139 -2.86 -11.82 -16.27
C GLY A 139 -3.57 -11.68 -14.92
N ILE A 140 -2.89 -12.00 -13.81
CA ILE A 140 -3.41 -11.82 -12.46
C ILE A 140 -3.31 -10.34 -12.10
N GLN A 141 -4.43 -9.72 -11.68
CA GLN A 141 -4.53 -8.27 -11.51
C GLN A 141 -4.17 -7.80 -10.09
N VAL A 142 -3.51 -8.62 -9.29
CA VAL A 142 -2.98 -8.21 -7.98
C VAL A 142 -1.76 -7.34 -8.19
N GLU A 143 -1.76 -6.14 -7.61
CA GLU A 143 -0.56 -5.30 -7.59
C GLU A 143 0.32 -5.67 -6.39
N LEU A 144 1.58 -6.00 -6.66
CA LEU A 144 2.59 -6.23 -5.63
C LEU A 144 3.26 -4.91 -5.25
N VAL A 145 3.43 -4.68 -3.96
CA VAL A 145 4.07 -3.47 -3.44
C VAL A 145 5.37 -3.84 -2.74
N ALA A 146 6.47 -3.26 -3.20
CA ALA A 146 7.78 -3.40 -2.56
C ALA A 146 7.82 -2.52 -1.30
N ASP A 147 8.23 -3.11 -0.19
CA ASP A 147 8.41 -2.43 1.10
C ASP A 147 9.83 -2.62 1.65
N GLU A 148 10.20 -3.85 1.97
CA GLU A 148 11.51 -4.14 2.54
C GLU A 148 12.63 -3.88 1.52
N TRP A 149 13.80 -3.45 2.01
CA TRP A 149 14.97 -3.07 1.21
C TRP A 149 14.79 -1.84 0.30
N CYS A 150 13.69 -1.08 0.44
CA CYS A 150 13.39 0.15 -0.31
C CYS A 150 13.60 1.41 0.56
N ASN A 151 14.74 1.53 1.25
CA ASN A 151 14.93 2.54 2.29
C ASN A 151 15.70 3.79 1.81
N THR A 152 16.36 3.73 0.66
CA THR A 152 17.08 4.85 0.06
C THR A 152 16.52 5.21 -1.33
N LEU A 153 16.88 6.39 -1.84
CA LEU A 153 16.52 6.78 -3.20
C LEU A 153 17.12 5.84 -4.25
N GLU A 154 18.34 5.37 -4.02
CA GLU A 154 19.04 4.41 -4.87
C GLU A 154 18.32 3.06 -4.89
N ASP A 155 17.87 2.58 -3.74
CA ASP A 155 17.08 1.34 -3.67
C ASP A 155 15.80 1.47 -4.48
N ILE A 156 15.04 2.56 -4.29
CA ILE A 156 13.78 2.80 -5.01
C ILE A 156 14.01 2.81 -6.52
N ARG A 157 15.09 3.44 -6.98
CA ARG A 157 15.44 3.45 -8.40
C ARG A 157 15.69 2.05 -8.92
N GLU A 158 16.47 1.24 -8.19
CA GLU A 158 16.80 -0.12 -8.59
C GLU A 158 15.56 -1.04 -8.61
N PHE A 159 14.68 -0.94 -7.61
CA PHE A 159 13.40 -1.66 -7.63
C PHE A 159 12.54 -1.25 -8.82
N ALA A 160 12.47 0.03 -9.14
CA ALA A 160 11.70 0.53 -10.28
C ALA A 160 12.29 0.06 -11.63
N ASP A 161 13.61 0.17 -11.81
CA ASP A 161 14.31 -0.22 -13.04
C ASP A 161 14.16 -1.71 -13.35
N ARG A 162 14.15 -2.54 -12.31
CA ARG A 162 14.04 -4.00 -12.42
C ARG A 162 12.61 -4.52 -12.31
N ARG A 163 11.62 -3.61 -12.21
CA ARG A 163 10.20 -3.97 -12.02
C ARG A 163 10.00 -4.96 -10.86
N ALA A 164 10.71 -4.73 -9.77
CA ALA A 164 10.55 -5.49 -8.54
C ALA A 164 9.32 -4.95 -7.77
N GLY A 165 8.15 -5.42 -8.16
CA GLY A 165 6.85 -4.94 -7.74
C GLY A 165 6.17 -4.05 -8.79
N HIS A 166 4.86 -3.93 -8.70
CA HIS A 166 4.06 -2.99 -9.51
C HIS A 166 4.06 -1.60 -8.89
N MET A 167 4.37 -1.52 -7.60
CA MET A 167 4.40 -0.30 -6.81
C MET A 167 5.52 -0.36 -5.78
N VAL A 168 6.02 0.80 -5.37
CA VAL A 168 7.04 0.93 -4.32
C VAL A 168 6.50 1.80 -3.18
N GLN A 169 6.71 1.36 -1.94
CA GLN A 169 6.51 2.18 -0.76
C GLN A 169 7.64 3.20 -0.62
N ILE A 170 7.27 4.46 -0.42
CA ILE A 170 8.21 5.55 -0.16
C ILE A 170 8.09 5.95 1.31
N LYS A 171 9.00 5.43 2.12
CA LYS A 171 9.10 5.72 3.56
C LYS A 171 9.72 7.09 3.76
N THR A 172 8.89 8.12 3.80
CA THR A 172 9.33 9.51 3.80
C THR A 172 10.37 9.87 4.88
N PRO A 173 10.34 9.31 6.11
CA PRO A 173 11.39 9.58 7.10
C PRO A 173 12.76 9.00 6.73
N ASP A 174 12.80 7.86 6.02
CA ASP A 174 14.02 7.10 5.77
C ASP A 174 14.85 7.67 4.61
N LEU A 175 14.21 8.39 3.69
CA LEU A 175 14.87 8.94 2.50
C LEU A 175 15.80 10.14 2.77
N GLY A 176 15.89 10.60 4.01
CA GLY A 176 16.83 11.65 4.44
C GLY A 176 16.47 13.07 4.03
N GLY A 177 15.47 13.30 3.18
CA GLY A 177 15.08 14.66 2.80
C GLY A 177 13.88 14.74 1.86
N ILE A 178 13.22 15.91 1.86
CA ILE A 178 12.03 16.20 1.04
C ILE A 178 12.32 16.03 -0.46
N ASN A 179 13.50 16.47 -0.91
CA ASN A 179 13.92 16.35 -2.31
C ASN A 179 14.01 14.88 -2.73
N ASN A 180 14.55 14.00 -1.90
CA ASN A 180 14.63 12.57 -2.20
C ASN A 180 13.22 11.94 -2.27
N THR A 181 12.32 12.33 -1.36
CA THR A 181 10.92 11.89 -1.41
C THR A 181 10.23 12.30 -2.71
N ILE A 182 10.40 13.55 -3.13
CA ILE A 182 9.86 14.07 -4.38
C ILE A 182 10.45 13.30 -5.57
N GLU A 183 11.77 13.14 -5.61
CA GLU A 183 12.46 12.47 -6.70
C GLU A 183 12.07 10.99 -6.79
N ALA A 184 11.92 10.29 -5.67
CA ALA A 184 11.48 8.90 -5.64
C ALA A 184 10.11 8.72 -6.31
N VAL A 185 9.12 9.55 -5.96
CA VAL A 185 7.78 9.50 -6.60
C VAL A 185 7.87 9.77 -8.10
N LEU A 186 8.62 10.82 -8.48
CA LEU A 186 8.74 11.20 -9.89
C LEU A 186 9.49 10.13 -10.71
N TYR A 187 10.51 9.51 -10.13
CA TYR A 187 11.25 8.43 -10.75
C TYR A 187 10.37 7.21 -11.02
N CYS A 188 9.65 6.72 -10.00
CA CYS A 188 8.70 5.62 -10.18
C CYS A 188 7.69 5.92 -11.29
N LYS A 189 7.11 7.11 -11.30
CA LYS A 189 6.15 7.53 -12.35
C LYS A 189 6.77 7.53 -13.74
N ALA A 190 7.99 8.00 -13.89
CA ALA A 190 8.69 8.02 -15.18
C ALA A 190 8.98 6.61 -15.72
N HIS A 191 9.08 5.62 -14.82
CA HIS A 191 9.34 4.21 -15.17
C HIS A 191 8.07 3.34 -15.20
N GLY A 192 6.87 3.95 -15.06
CA GLY A 192 5.60 3.22 -15.08
C GLY A 192 5.36 2.35 -13.84
N ILE A 193 6.04 2.66 -12.74
CA ILE A 193 5.87 2.00 -11.44
C ILE A 193 5.00 2.88 -10.54
N GLY A 194 4.04 2.27 -9.86
CA GLY A 194 3.25 2.96 -8.85
C GLY A 194 4.13 3.42 -7.68
N ALA A 195 3.79 4.57 -7.11
CA ALA A 195 4.44 5.04 -5.90
C ALA A 195 3.38 5.40 -4.87
N TYR A 196 3.58 5.01 -3.61
CA TYR A 196 2.79 5.56 -2.54
C TYR A 196 3.67 6.14 -1.44
N GLN A 197 3.23 7.25 -0.87
CA GLN A 197 3.88 7.81 0.30
C GLN A 197 3.37 7.13 1.55
N GLY A 198 4.14 6.17 2.03
CA GLY A 198 3.93 5.45 3.27
C GLY A 198 4.49 6.21 4.48
N GLY A 199 5.07 5.47 5.39
CA GLY A 199 5.69 6.02 6.59
C GLY A 199 6.21 4.93 7.51
N THR A 200 6.69 5.35 8.67
CA THR A 200 7.14 4.49 9.74
C THR A 200 6.33 4.76 11.01
N CYS A 201 6.48 3.91 12.04
CA CYS A 201 5.76 4.08 13.30
C CYS A 201 6.21 5.30 14.14
N ASN A 202 7.21 6.05 13.68
CA ASN A 202 7.75 7.23 14.35
C ASN A 202 7.23 8.57 13.80
N GLU A 203 6.07 8.56 13.21
CA GLU A 203 5.47 9.72 12.55
C GLU A 203 4.80 10.68 13.53
N THR A 204 4.74 11.95 13.12
CA THR A 204 4.08 13.04 13.84
C THR A 204 3.08 13.75 12.92
N ASP A 205 2.27 14.64 13.50
CA ASP A 205 1.40 15.55 12.74
C ASP A 205 2.20 16.40 11.73
N ARG A 206 3.40 16.82 12.10
CA ARG A 206 4.29 17.60 11.24
C ARG A 206 4.80 16.80 10.04
N SER A 207 5.27 15.57 10.26
CA SER A 207 5.70 14.71 9.15
C SER A 207 4.54 14.38 8.22
N ALA A 208 3.34 14.14 8.77
CA ALA A 208 2.14 13.90 7.98
C ALA A 208 1.80 15.10 7.06
N GLN A 209 1.83 16.34 7.60
CA GLN A 209 1.61 17.55 6.81
C GLN A 209 2.66 17.73 5.70
N VAL A 210 3.94 17.52 6.00
CA VAL A 210 5.01 17.59 5.00
C VAL A 210 4.80 16.55 3.90
N CYS A 211 4.42 15.33 4.25
CA CYS A 211 4.10 14.28 3.27
C CYS A 211 2.94 14.68 2.36
N VAL A 212 1.91 15.34 2.90
CA VAL A 212 0.80 15.88 2.08
C VAL A 212 1.31 16.89 1.06
N HIS A 213 2.23 17.79 1.45
CA HIS A 213 2.81 18.77 0.52
C HIS A 213 3.57 18.08 -0.62
N CYS A 214 4.40 17.10 -0.30
CA CYS A 214 5.11 16.30 -1.30
C CYS A 214 4.12 15.56 -2.21
N ALA A 215 3.12 14.88 -1.64
CA ALA A 215 2.11 14.14 -2.38
C ALA A 215 1.29 15.05 -3.33
N MET A 216 0.84 16.20 -2.84
CA MET A 216 0.09 17.16 -3.66
C MET A 216 0.94 17.75 -4.79
N ALA A 217 2.25 17.81 -4.64
CA ALA A 217 3.18 18.27 -5.69
C ALA A 217 3.47 17.17 -6.72
N THR A 218 3.67 15.94 -6.30
CA THR A 218 4.17 14.83 -7.13
C THR A 218 3.09 13.88 -7.64
N GLN A 219 1.92 13.84 -6.97
CA GLN A 219 0.80 12.97 -7.29
C GLN A 219 1.16 11.48 -7.28
N PRO A 220 1.55 10.91 -6.13
CA PRO A 220 1.66 9.47 -5.96
C PRO A 220 0.28 8.82 -6.10
N VAL A 221 0.25 7.50 -6.21
CA VAL A 221 -1.00 6.74 -6.32
C VAL A 221 -1.85 6.87 -5.06
N GLN A 222 -1.22 6.90 -3.89
CA GLN A 222 -1.88 7.03 -2.59
C GLN A 222 -0.93 7.60 -1.53
N ILE A 223 -1.49 8.01 -0.39
CA ILE A 223 -0.78 8.47 0.79
C ILE A 223 -1.31 7.77 2.04
N LEU A 224 -0.43 7.32 2.92
CA LEU A 224 -0.79 6.72 4.20
C LEU A 224 -1.26 7.80 5.19
N ALA A 225 -2.35 7.50 5.89
CA ALA A 225 -2.82 8.28 7.04
C ALA A 225 -1.94 8.10 8.30
N LYS A 226 -0.71 7.80 8.14
CA LYS A 226 0.40 7.64 9.08
C LYS A 226 0.26 6.53 10.14
N PRO A 227 1.19 5.58 10.17
CA PRO A 227 1.25 4.56 11.20
C PRO A 227 1.60 5.18 12.57
N GLY A 228 1.20 4.51 13.65
CA GLY A 228 1.41 5.00 15.01
C GLY A 228 0.40 6.05 15.50
N MET A 229 -0.46 6.56 14.60
CA MET A 229 -1.62 7.38 14.94
C MET A 229 -2.90 6.54 14.90
N GLY A 230 -3.93 6.96 15.62
CA GLY A 230 -5.27 6.38 15.43
C GLY A 230 -5.77 6.62 14.00
N VAL A 231 -6.69 5.76 13.55
CA VAL A 231 -7.25 5.88 12.19
C VAL A 231 -7.86 7.26 11.96
N ASP A 232 -8.66 7.72 12.91
CA ASP A 232 -9.37 9.00 12.81
C ASP A 232 -8.39 10.19 12.82
N GLU A 233 -7.41 10.17 13.71
CA GLU A 233 -6.40 11.23 13.83
C GLU A 233 -5.55 11.31 12.56
N GLY A 234 -5.03 10.19 12.09
CA GLY A 234 -4.22 10.15 10.87
C GLY A 234 -5.00 10.62 9.65
N TYR A 235 -6.23 10.16 9.48
CA TYR A 235 -7.11 10.59 8.40
C TYR A 235 -7.42 12.08 8.47
N MET A 236 -7.79 12.61 9.64
CA MET A 236 -8.12 14.03 9.81
C MET A 236 -6.92 14.93 9.50
N ILE A 237 -5.73 14.59 9.99
CA ILE A 237 -4.53 15.40 9.74
C ILE A 237 -4.25 15.46 8.23
N VAL A 238 -4.24 14.33 7.56
CA VAL A 238 -3.90 14.25 6.13
C VAL A 238 -4.98 14.91 5.27
N SER A 239 -6.27 14.63 5.52
CA SER A 239 -7.37 15.19 4.73
C SER A 239 -7.54 16.68 4.94
N ASN A 240 -7.41 17.17 6.18
CA ASN A 240 -7.52 18.60 6.47
C ASN A 240 -6.38 19.38 5.82
N GLU A 241 -5.15 18.85 5.83
CA GLU A 241 -4.03 19.53 5.18
C GLU A 241 -4.17 19.54 3.65
N MET A 242 -4.66 18.47 3.03
CA MET A 242 -5.01 18.49 1.59
C MET A 242 -6.05 19.56 1.28
N ASN A 243 -7.13 19.61 2.05
CA ASN A 243 -8.19 20.58 1.87
C ASN A 243 -7.69 22.03 2.04
N ARG A 244 -6.80 22.27 3.02
CA ARG A 244 -6.16 23.57 3.22
C ARG A 244 -5.34 23.98 2.00
N ILE A 245 -4.53 23.08 1.42
CA ILE A 245 -3.74 23.35 0.20
C ILE A 245 -4.65 23.66 -0.98
N LEU A 246 -5.72 22.90 -1.18
CA LEU A 246 -6.69 23.12 -2.24
C LEU A 246 -7.38 24.47 -2.11
N ALA A 247 -7.81 24.86 -0.90
CA ALA A 247 -8.43 26.15 -0.63
C ALA A 247 -7.48 27.33 -0.89
N LEU A 248 -6.22 27.22 -0.46
CA LEU A 248 -5.20 28.25 -0.72
C LEU A 248 -4.92 28.42 -2.23
N ARG A 249 -4.91 27.34 -2.99
CA ARG A 249 -4.76 27.40 -4.45
C ARG A 249 -5.95 28.10 -5.11
N GLN A 250 -7.16 27.75 -4.70
CA GLN A 250 -8.38 28.40 -5.22
C GLN A 250 -8.38 29.90 -4.92
N ALA A 251 -7.93 30.30 -3.73
CA ALA A 251 -7.83 31.72 -3.36
C ALA A 251 -6.79 32.50 -4.18
N LYS A 252 -5.70 31.85 -4.62
CA LYS A 252 -4.67 32.47 -5.48
C LYS A 252 -5.05 32.57 -6.95
N LEU A 253 -6.07 31.82 -7.38
CA LEU A 253 -6.55 31.83 -8.77
C LEU A 253 -7.69 32.82 -8.99
N ARG A 254 -8.12 33.50 -7.93
CA ARG A 254 -9.09 34.60 -7.94
C ARG A 254 -8.34 35.93 -7.89
#